data_7847f0080c9e0fa299a74b100b8fd832
#
_entry.id   7847f0080c9e0fa299a74b100b8fd832
#
_cell.length_a   1.000
_cell.length_b   1.000
_cell.length_c   1.000
_cell.angle_alpha   90.00
_cell.angle_beta   90.00
_cell.angle_gamma   90.00
#
_symmetry.space_group_name_H-M   'P 1'
#
loop_
_entity.id
_entity.type
_entity.pdbx_description
1 polymer ?
#
loop_
_entity_poly.entity_id
_entity_poly.type
_entity_poly.pdbx_seq_one_letter_code
_entity_poly.pdbx_strand_id
1 'polypeptide(L)'
;CSVQRRNQKVVEEAPAPNFPDYVRKEMYKSARCLAKAAGYRNAGTVEFLYDEEAEQFYFLEVNTRLQVEHGITEEVVGIDLVEWMIKEAADELKDIDRDYSMNGNAIEVRVYDEDCIKNIEVSSLYDPMLAKLIVHADNRKDAVKKMNDVLCETKIYGVTNNTQYLKALINTENYHKGKLFTKMLENFAPEEKAIEVLDGGVQSTVQDYRGMIGYWTVGVPPCGAMDNYSFRIGNKLLGNSEDAAGIELTLKGGSYRFRTSASFCITGADMEATLDGVPVKTYSVVNAAPMQILKFKTCEKGMRTYLLIKGGIDVPVIMGSRSTFVDGKFGGHNGRTLRTGDVLRLFDNCRTNEVKTFDEKYIPEISIEWIIGVIPGPQPTEEYLKSDYLKTLTESEYTVNFNSARTGIRLNGPIPQWVREDGGEAGLHPSNIHDNAYAVPTLHFTGDQSILLGPDGPS
;
A
#
# COMPACT_ATOMS: atom_id res chain seq x y z
N CYS A 1 29.65 9.99 -8.15
CA CYS A 1 29.82 9.34 -6.83
C CYS A 1 28.63 8.44 -6.56
N SER A 2 28.82 7.24 -5.97
CA SER A 2 27.74 6.30 -5.71
C SER A 2 27.76 5.78 -4.28
N VAL A 3 26.57 5.57 -3.73
CA VAL A 3 26.34 4.88 -2.46
C VAL A 3 25.81 3.49 -2.77
N GLN A 4 26.35 2.47 -2.11
CA GLN A 4 26.05 1.08 -2.40
C GLN A 4 25.46 0.35 -1.19
N ARG A 5 24.49 -0.52 -1.45
CA ARG A 5 23.93 -1.48 -0.50
C ARG A 5 24.06 -2.89 -1.11
N ARG A 6 24.70 -3.82 -0.39
CA ARG A 6 24.92 -5.20 -0.86
C ARG A 6 25.56 -5.27 -2.27
N ASN A 7 26.57 -4.44 -2.52
CA ASN A 7 27.27 -4.30 -3.80
C ASN A 7 26.41 -3.76 -4.96
N GLN A 8 25.24 -3.20 -4.68
CA GLN A 8 24.40 -2.52 -5.68
C GLN A 8 24.37 -1.02 -5.42
N LYS A 9 24.53 -0.22 -6.44
CA LYS A 9 24.37 1.23 -6.38
C LYS A 9 22.91 1.55 -6.10
N VAL A 10 22.64 2.38 -5.10
CA VAL A 10 21.28 2.80 -4.69
C VAL A 10 21.06 4.30 -4.83
N VAL A 11 22.14 5.09 -4.72
CA VAL A 11 22.13 6.53 -4.95
C VAL A 11 23.38 6.92 -5.72
N GLU A 12 23.25 7.76 -6.72
CA GLU A 12 24.33 8.37 -7.47
C GLU A 12 24.17 9.89 -7.52
N GLU A 13 25.29 10.61 -7.51
CA GLU A 13 25.26 12.07 -7.66
C GLU A 13 26.41 12.63 -8.50
N ALA A 14 26.11 13.69 -9.24
CA ALA A 14 27.04 14.44 -10.05
C ALA A 14 26.87 15.96 -9.82
N PRO A 15 27.98 16.70 -9.65
CA PRO A 15 29.35 16.23 -9.41
C PRO A 15 29.47 15.56 -8.03
N ALA A 16 30.52 14.74 -7.85
CA ALA A 16 30.82 14.13 -6.55
C ALA A 16 31.03 15.22 -5.48
N PRO A 17 30.38 15.12 -4.30
CA PRO A 17 30.53 16.11 -3.24
C PRO A 17 31.93 16.05 -2.62
N ASN A 18 32.40 17.18 -2.11
CA ASN A 18 33.68 17.31 -1.41
C ASN A 18 34.90 16.74 -2.18
N PHE A 19 34.82 16.66 -3.50
CA PHE A 19 35.84 16.03 -4.35
C PHE A 19 36.77 17.09 -4.96
N PRO A 20 38.12 17.00 -4.76
CA PRO A 20 39.05 18.00 -5.23
C PRO A 20 39.05 18.13 -6.75
N ASP A 21 38.98 19.37 -7.27
CA ASP A 21 38.92 19.62 -8.72
C ASP A 21 40.14 19.14 -9.48
N TYR A 22 41.33 19.21 -8.90
CA TYR A 22 42.53 18.73 -9.54
C TYR A 22 42.54 17.21 -9.72
N VAL A 23 42.04 16.46 -8.71
CA VAL A 23 41.90 14.99 -8.80
C VAL A 23 40.86 14.64 -9.87
N ARG A 24 39.73 15.36 -9.89
CA ARG A 24 38.69 15.18 -10.93
C ARG A 24 39.23 15.34 -12.32
N LYS A 25 40.03 16.38 -12.56
CA LYS A 25 40.65 16.62 -13.86
C LYS A 25 41.62 15.52 -14.26
N GLU A 26 42.43 15.02 -13.33
CA GLU A 26 43.35 13.90 -13.62
C GLU A 26 42.61 12.58 -13.88
N MET A 27 41.48 12.33 -13.17
CA MET A 27 40.61 11.18 -13.45
C MET A 27 40.01 11.27 -14.85
N TYR A 28 39.50 12.43 -15.26
CA TYR A 28 38.95 12.63 -16.62
C TYR A 28 40.02 12.42 -17.67
N LYS A 29 41.23 12.95 -17.47
CA LYS A 29 42.36 12.76 -18.36
C LYS A 29 42.72 11.28 -18.48
N SER A 30 42.79 10.56 -17.37
CA SER A 30 43.08 9.13 -17.32
C SER A 30 42.02 8.32 -18.09
N ALA A 31 40.74 8.59 -17.87
CA ALA A 31 39.62 7.93 -18.57
C ALA A 31 39.70 8.18 -20.08
N ARG A 32 39.95 9.43 -20.51
CA ARG A 32 40.12 9.79 -21.94
C ARG A 32 41.32 9.09 -22.55
N CYS A 33 42.44 9.00 -21.85
CA CYS A 33 43.63 8.29 -22.30
C CYS A 33 43.37 6.81 -22.50
N LEU A 34 42.68 6.15 -21.56
CA LEU A 34 42.29 4.74 -21.65
C LEU A 34 41.40 4.49 -22.87
N ALA A 35 40.35 5.28 -23.04
CA ALA A 35 39.41 5.14 -24.16
C ALA A 35 40.14 5.35 -25.54
N LYS A 36 41.00 6.37 -25.63
CA LYS A 36 41.79 6.63 -26.83
C LYS A 36 42.78 5.49 -27.14
N ALA A 37 43.50 4.97 -26.13
CA ALA A 37 44.44 3.87 -26.30
C ALA A 37 43.75 2.57 -26.76
N ALA A 38 42.53 2.34 -26.31
CA ALA A 38 41.70 1.19 -26.69
C ALA A 38 40.96 1.39 -28.05
N GLY A 39 41.03 2.58 -28.65
CA GLY A 39 40.25 2.91 -29.85
C GLY A 39 38.74 2.81 -29.63
N TYR A 40 38.30 3.03 -28.39
CA TYR A 40 36.89 2.87 -28.03
C TYR A 40 36.02 4.02 -28.56
N ARG A 41 34.97 3.64 -29.27
CA ARG A 41 34.05 4.58 -29.94
C ARG A 41 32.62 4.27 -29.47
N ASN A 42 32.16 4.73 -28.41
CA ASN A 42 30.77 4.72 -27.96
C ASN A 42 30.68 5.27 -26.54
N ALA A 43 29.45 5.32 -25.98
CA ALA A 43 29.27 5.63 -24.57
C ALA A 43 29.82 4.51 -23.68
N GLY A 44 30.51 4.90 -22.62
CA GLY A 44 31.09 3.97 -21.65
C GLY A 44 31.39 4.69 -20.34
N THR A 45 31.69 3.93 -19.31
CA THR A 45 32.05 4.45 -17.99
C THR A 45 33.36 3.85 -17.53
N VAL A 46 34.30 4.70 -17.12
CA VAL A 46 35.53 4.27 -16.43
C VAL A 46 35.32 4.47 -14.94
N GLU A 47 35.38 3.41 -14.18
CA GLU A 47 35.19 3.43 -12.73
C GLU A 47 36.53 3.47 -12.00
N PHE A 48 36.60 4.33 -10.96
CA PHE A 48 37.76 4.49 -10.12
C PHE A 48 37.38 4.38 -8.67
N LEU A 49 38.29 3.86 -7.84
CA LEU A 49 38.22 3.95 -6.39
C LEU A 49 39.08 5.14 -5.94
N TYR A 50 38.50 6.04 -5.14
CA TYR A 50 39.20 7.20 -4.61
C TYR A 50 39.45 7.03 -3.12
N ASP A 51 40.72 7.25 -2.72
CA ASP A 51 41.17 7.32 -1.35
C ASP A 51 41.24 8.79 -0.92
N GLU A 52 40.34 9.21 -0.04
CA GLU A 52 40.22 10.59 0.42
C GLU A 52 41.42 11.02 1.28
N GLU A 53 42.00 10.11 2.07
CA GLU A 53 43.15 10.42 2.94
C GLU A 53 44.45 10.60 2.15
N ALA A 54 44.65 9.74 1.14
CA ALA A 54 45.81 9.81 0.27
C ALA A 54 45.65 10.77 -0.88
N GLU A 55 44.44 11.26 -1.15
CA GLU A 55 44.02 12.04 -2.34
C GLU A 55 44.45 11.33 -3.65
N GLN A 56 44.34 10.00 -3.68
CA GLN A 56 44.72 9.16 -4.83
C GLN A 56 43.54 8.37 -5.37
N PHE A 57 43.56 8.11 -6.65
CA PHE A 57 42.54 7.28 -7.27
C PHE A 57 43.17 6.07 -7.97
N TYR A 58 42.43 4.99 -7.96
CA TYR A 58 42.84 3.70 -8.52
C TYR A 58 41.83 3.24 -9.56
N PHE A 59 42.30 2.76 -10.70
CA PHE A 59 41.45 2.20 -11.73
C PHE A 59 40.75 0.93 -11.22
N LEU A 60 39.48 0.83 -11.47
CA LEU A 60 38.66 -0.33 -11.11
C LEU A 60 38.28 -1.14 -12.35
N GLU A 61 37.47 -0.55 -13.23
CA GLU A 61 36.99 -1.22 -14.44
C GLU A 61 36.51 -0.24 -15.52
N VAL A 62 36.29 -0.77 -16.74
CA VAL A 62 35.61 -0.06 -17.81
C VAL A 62 34.35 -0.81 -18.18
N ASN A 63 33.24 -0.13 -18.15
CA ASN A 63 31.96 -0.63 -18.65
C ASN A 63 31.74 -0.07 -20.06
N THR A 64 31.86 -0.94 -21.07
CA THR A 64 31.76 -0.57 -22.50
C THR A 64 30.30 -0.54 -22.97
N ARG A 65 29.44 0.14 -22.22
CA ARG A 65 27.99 0.29 -22.43
C ARG A 65 27.48 1.52 -21.72
N LEU A 66 26.30 1.99 -22.12
CA LEU A 66 25.59 2.97 -21.35
C LEU A 66 25.20 2.36 -19.99
N GLN A 67 25.47 3.07 -18.91
CA GLN A 67 25.11 2.65 -17.55
C GLN A 67 23.81 3.29 -17.06
N VAL A 68 23.23 2.74 -16.00
CA VAL A 68 21.96 3.22 -15.44
C VAL A 68 22.07 4.68 -15.03
N GLU A 69 23.19 5.07 -14.42
CA GLU A 69 23.47 6.40 -13.89
C GLU A 69 23.82 7.48 -14.93
N HIS A 70 23.69 7.22 -16.24
CA HIS A 70 24.00 8.21 -17.29
C HIS A 70 23.18 9.51 -17.12
N GLY A 71 21.95 9.41 -16.63
CA GLY A 71 21.04 10.54 -16.52
C GLY A 71 21.55 11.69 -15.63
N ILE A 72 22.31 11.40 -14.57
CA ILE A 72 22.90 12.47 -13.76
C ILE A 72 23.98 13.26 -14.52
N THR A 73 24.68 12.60 -15.45
CA THR A 73 25.66 13.28 -16.34
C THR A 73 24.94 14.15 -17.34
N GLU A 74 23.89 13.65 -17.95
CA GLU A 74 23.06 14.39 -18.91
C GLU A 74 22.50 15.67 -18.29
N GLU A 75 21.95 15.56 -17.09
CA GLU A 75 21.35 16.68 -16.35
C GLU A 75 22.37 17.79 -16.01
N VAL A 76 23.58 17.44 -15.56
CA VAL A 76 24.58 18.46 -15.19
C VAL A 76 25.36 19.03 -16.38
N VAL A 77 25.43 18.31 -17.51
CA VAL A 77 26.19 18.70 -18.68
C VAL A 77 25.30 19.28 -19.78
N GLY A 78 24.00 18.97 -19.77
CA GLY A 78 23.06 19.41 -20.80
C GLY A 78 23.23 18.71 -22.12
N ILE A 79 23.41 17.38 -22.10
CA ILE A 79 23.58 16.54 -23.30
C ILE A 79 22.61 15.36 -23.24
N ASP A 80 22.36 14.72 -24.38
CA ASP A 80 21.63 13.45 -24.48
C ASP A 80 22.61 12.38 -25.01
N LEU A 81 23.02 11.47 -24.12
CA LEU A 81 23.97 10.41 -24.47
C LEU A 81 23.37 9.37 -25.40
N VAL A 82 22.06 9.12 -25.32
CA VAL A 82 21.38 8.18 -26.21
C VAL A 82 21.31 8.74 -27.61
N GLU A 83 20.99 10.03 -27.77
CA GLU A 83 21.05 10.73 -29.06
C GLU A 83 22.49 10.67 -29.65
N TRP A 84 23.50 10.88 -28.80
CA TRP A 84 24.89 10.82 -29.22
C TRP A 84 25.31 9.42 -29.67
N MET A 85 24.87 8.38 -29.00
CA MET A 85 25.11 6.99 -29.40
C MET A 85 24.50 6.68 -30.77
N ILE A 86 23.31 7.19 -31.05
CA ILE A 86 22.64 7.02 -32.35
C ILE A 86 23.41 7.78 -33.44
N LYS A 87 23.80 9.02 -33.17
CA LYS A 87 24.57 9.84 -34.09
C LYS A 87 25.97 9.26 -34.37
N GLU A 88 26.62 8.68 -33.34
CA GLU A 88 27.91 7.99 -33.53
C GLU A 88 27.75 6.75 -34.40
N ALA A 89 26.71 5.95 -34.20
CA ALA A 89 26.43 4.78 -35.03
C ALA A 89 26.10 5.15 -36.50
N ALA A 90 25.58 6.34 -36.74
CA ALA A 90 25.28 6.88 -38.05
C ALA A 90 26.47 7.64 -38.66
N ASP A 91 27.66 7.73 -38.03
CA ASP A 91 28.79 8.59 -38.38
C ASP A 91 28.40 10.09 -38.52
N GLU A 92 27.36 10.53 -37.78
CA GLU A 92 26.85 11.90 -37.80
C GLU A 92 27.30 12.74 -36.58
N LEU A 93 27.91 12.10 -35.57
CA LEU A 93 28.35 12.79 -34.35
C LEU A 93 29.58 13.65 -34.62
N LYS A 94 29.44 14.98 -34.43
CA LYS A 94 30.51 15.96 -34.68
C LYS A 94 30.77 16.77 -33.40
N ASP A 95 31.99 17.31 -33.31
CA ASP A 95 32.38 18.34 -32.32
C ASP A 95 32.21 17.93 -30.85
N ILE A 96 32.44 16.66 -30.51
CA ILE A 96 32.37 16.16 -29.14
C ILE A 96 33.64 16.44 -28.31
N ASP A 97 34.78 16.72 -28.96
CA ASP A 97 36.07 16.94 -28.28
C ASP A 97 36.19 18.40 -27.79
N ARG A 98 35.30 18.79 -26.92
CA ARG A 98 35.27 20.09 -26.24
C ARG A 98 35.20 19.92 -24.73
N ASP A 99 35.54 20.96 -23.99
CA ASP A 99 35.33 20.98 -22.54
C ASP A 99 33.87 21.26 -22.23
N TYR A 100 33.29 20.39 -21.41
CA TYR A 100 31.92 20.52 -20.92
C TYR A 100 31.92 21.07 -19.48
N SER A 101 31.20 22.15 -19.27
CA SER A 101 30.96 22.68 -17.92
C SER A 101 29.81 21.97 -17.26
N MET A 102 30.00 21.59 -16.02
CA MET A 102 28.90 21.10 -15.20
C MET A 102 28.11 22.29 -14.66
N ASN A 103 26.78 22.21 -14.74
CA ASN A 103 25.86 23.19 -14.21
C ASN A 103 24.97 22.53 -13.13
N GLY A 104 25.02 23.05 -11.91
CA GLY A 104 24.24 22.54 -10.79
C GLY A 104 24.69 21.17 -10.26
N ASN A 105 23.74 20.47 -9.67
CA ASN A 105 23.92 19.14 -9.09
C ASN A 105 22.73 18.24 -9.44
N ALA A 106 23.02 17.01 -9.85
CA ALA A 106 22.00 15.98 -10.08
C ALA A 106 22.18 14.82 -9.12
N ILE A 107 21.08 14.26 -8.68
CA ILE A 107 21.01 13.08 -7.82
C ILE A 107 20.04 12.08 -8.47
N GLU A 108 20.49 10.83 -8.58
CA GLU A 108 19.67 9.69 -8.98
C GLU A 108 19.51 8.75 -7.81
N VAL A 109 18.32 8.20 -7.63
CA VAL A 109 18.06 7.07 -6.73
C VAL A 109 17.44 5.93 -7.51
N ARG A 110 17.83 4.70 -7.18
CA ARG A 110 17.29 3.49 -7.79
C ARG A 110 16.26 2.86 -6.86
N VAL A 111 15.03 2.77 -7.36
CA VAL A 111 13.95 2.08 -6.65
C VAL A 111 13.96 0.62 -7.04
N TYR A 112 14.23 -0.24 -6.07
CA TYR A 112 14.28 -1.69 -6.23
C TYR A 112 13.09 -2.36 -5.55
N ASP A 113 12.65 -3.50 -6.11
CA ASP A 113 11.85 -4.46 -5.39
C ASP A 113 12.71 -5.14 -4.31
N GLU A 114 12.19 -5.22 -3.09
CA GLU A 114 12.88 -5.85 -1.95
C GLU A 114 12.35 -7.25 -1.64
N ASP A 115 11.23 -7.67 -2.24
CA ASP A 115 10.62 -8.98 -2.05
C ASP A 115 10.45 -9.71 -3.39
N CYS A 116 11.47 -10.47 -3.78
CA CYS A 116 11.43 -11.32 -4.98
C CYS A 116 10.39 -12.45 -4.91
N ILE A 117 9.46 -12.48 -3.96
CA ILE A 117 8.75 -13.75 -3.67
C ILE A 117 7.24 -13.69 -3.71
N LYS A 118 6.47 -12.61 -3.77
CA LYS A 118 4.99 -12.77 -3.75
C LYS A 118 4.20 -11.63 -4.41
N ASN A 119 3.37 -11.98 -5.37
CA ASN A 119 2.09 -11.39 -5.80
C ASN A 119 2.02 -10.41 -6.98
N ILE A 120 3.05 -9.68 -7.31
CA ILE A 120 3.34 -9.18 -8.65
C ILE A 120 4.70 -9.77 -8.97
N GLU A 121 4.78 -10.56 -10.01
CA GLU A 121 6.00 -11.25 -10.39
C GLU A 121 6.95 -10.25 -11.05
N VAL A 122 7.74 -9.56 -10.21
CA VAL A 122 8.98 -8.96 -10.73
C VAL A 122 9.89 -10.14 -11.01
N SER A 123 10.12 -10.40 -12.29
CA SER A 123 10.84 -11.59 -12.73
C SER A 123 12.21 -11.68 -12.05
N SER A 124 12.48 -12.79 -11.35
CA SER A 124 13.79 -13.07 -10.76
C SER A 124 14.90 -13.30 -11.82
N LEU A 125 14.53 -13.29 -13.10
CA LEU A 125 15.44 -13.46 -14.24
C LEU A 125 16.09 -12.14 -14.69
N TYR A 126 15.60 -10.99 -14.18
CA TYR A 126 16.06 -9.66 -14.54
C TYR A 126 16.47 -8.87 -13.29
N ASP A 127 17.03 -7.67 -13.50
CA ASP A 127 17.32 -6.72 -12.43
C ASP A 127 16.03 -6.33 -11.69
N PRO A 128 16.02 -6.33 -10.36
CA PRO A 128 14.83 -5.98 -9.56
C PRO A 128 14.51 -4.47 -9.57
N MET A 129 15.17 -3.67 -10.39
CA MET A 129 14.95 -2.23 -10.49
C MET A 129 13.56 -1.92 -11.06
N LEU A 130 12.71 -1.26 -10.27
CA LEU A 130 11.38 -0.83 -10.66
C LEU A 130 11.38 0.52 -11.39
N ALA A 131 12.21 1.44 -10.88
CA ALA A 131 12.32 2.79 -11.41
C ALA A 131 13.62 3.44 -10.99
N LYS A 132 14.00 4.52 -11.68
CA LYS A 132 14.99 5.49 -11.23
C LYS A 132 14.36 6.87 -11.15
N LEU A 133 14.70 7.62 -10.12
CA LEU A 133 14.26 9.00 -9.93
C LEU A 133 15.50 9.89 -10.03
N ILE A 134 15.44 10.89 -10.89
CA ILE A 134 16.54 11.83 -11.12
C ILE A 134 16.04 13.23 -10.84
N VAL A 135 16.81 14.01 -10.10
CA VAL A 135 16.55 15.42 -9.85
C VAL A 135 17.79 16.24 -10.18
N HIS A 136 17.57 17.45 -10.66
CA HIS A 136 18.61 18.46 -10.88
C HIS A 136 18.23 19.76 -10.16
N ALA A 137 19.22 20.46 -9.60
CA ALA A 137 19.07 21.78 -8.99
C ALA A 137 20.39 22.58 -9.11
N ASP A 138 20.32 23.89 -8.87
CA ASP A 138 21.47 24.80 -8.99
C ASP A 138 22.62 24.47 -8.01
N ASN A 139 22.31 23.81 -6.92
CA ASN A 139 23.29 23.40 -5.93
C ASN A 139 22.86 22.08 -5.24
N ARG A 140 23.83 21.43 -4.58
CA ARG A 140 23.64 20.14 -3.92
C ARG A 140 22.54 20.16 -2.83
N LYS A 141 22.49 21.21 -2.03
CA LYS A 141 21.50 21.32 -0.93
C LYS A 141 20.07 21.31 -1.48
N ASP A 142 19.83 22.04 -2.55
CA ASP A 142 18.51 22.09 -3.19
C ASP A 142 18.22 20.80 -3.94
N ALA A 143 19.21 20.13 -4.54
CA ALA A 143 19.05 18.81 -5.15
C ALA A 143 18.66 17.75 -4.10
N VAL A 144 19.31 17.73 -2.92
CA VAL A 144 18.97 16.84 -1.80
C VAL A 144 17.54 17.09 -1.32
N LYS A 145 17.17 18.37 -1.14
CA LYS A 145 15.81 18.73 -0.75
C LYS A 145 14.79 18.26 -1.79
N LYS A 146 15.04 18.56 -3.06
CA LYS A 146 14.15 18.16 -4.16
C LYS A 146 13.99 16.63 -4.25
N MET A 147 15.08 15.86 -4.06
CA MET A 147 15.01 14.41 -4.04
C MET A 147 14.19 13.89 -2.85
N ASN A 148 14.35 14.49 -1.67
CA ASN A 148 13.51 14.15 -0.52
C ASN A 148 12.02 14.41 -0.80
N ASP A 149 11.68 15.54 -1.41
CA ASP A 149 10.31 15.90 -1.75
C ASP A 149 9.74 14.89 -2.78
N VAL A 150 10.49 14.57 -3.83
CA VAL A 150 10.12 13.57 -4.84
C VAL A 150 9.89 12.19 -4.19
N LEU A 151 10.77 11.73 -3.29
CA LEU A 151 10.59 10.47 -2.59
C LEU A 151 9.38 10.47 -1.65
N CYS A 152 9.01 11.62 -1.07
CA CYS A 152 7.79 11.74 -0.27
C CYS A 152 6.51 11.65 -1.10
N GLU A 153 6.54 12.19 -2.32
CA GLU A 153 5.41 12.19 -3.24
C GLU A 153 5.29 10.89 -4.05
N THR A 154 6.42 10.19 -4.28
CA THR A 154 6.43 8.94 -5.03
C THR A 154 5.73 7.83 -4.25
N LYS A 155 4.69 7.27 -4.85
CA LYS A 155 3.90 6.15 -4.31
C LYS A 155 3.94 4.98 -5.28
N ILE A 156 4.53 3.89 -4.83
CA ILE A 156 4.58 2.62 -5.57
C ILE A 156 3.89 1.57 -4.69
N TYR A 157 2.77 1.07 -5.18
CA TYR A 157 1.95 0.09 -4.50
C TYR A 157 2.04 -1.27 -5.20
N GLY A 158 1.72 -2.33 -4.47
CA GLY A 158 1.66 -3.68 -5.03
C GLY A 158 2.94 -4.49 -4.86
N VAL A 159 4.07 -3.83 -4.63
CA VAL A 159 5.38 -4.45 -4.36
C VAL A 159 6.03 -3.80 -3.15
N THR A 160 6.78 -4.59 -2.38
CA THR A 160 7.66 -4.06 -1.34
C THR A 160 8.88 -3.44 -2.03
N ASN A 161 9.16 -2.17 -1.74
CA ASN A 161 10.25 -1.45 -2.41
C ASN A 161 11.06 -0.61 -1.42
N ASN A 162 12.25 -0.21 -1.82
CA ASN A 162 13.22 0.49 -0.99
C ASN A 162 13.01 2.02 -0.84
N THR A 163 11.87 2.58 -1.24
CA THR A 163 11.65 4.05 -1.18
C THR A 163 11.80 4.62 0.23
N GLN A 164 11.31 3.92 1.28
CA GLN A 164 11.49 4.35 2.67
C GLN A 164 12.96 4.32 3.10
N TYR A 165 13.68 3.29 2.68
CA TYR A 165 15.12 3.17 2.91
C TYR A 165 15.89 4.33 2.27
N LEU A 166 15.60 4.65 1.00
CA LEU A 166 16.20 5.76 0.26
C LEU A 166 15.90 7.11 0.94
N LYS A 167 14.67 7.32 1.35
CA LYS A 167 14.26 8.52 2.09
C LYS A 167 15.03 8.65 3.41
N ALA A 168 15.14 7.58 4.18
CA ALA A 168 15.90 7.57 5.44
C ALA A 168 17.39 7.87 5.18
N LEU A 169 17.98 7.28 4.13
CA LEU A 169 19.38 7.47 3.74
C LEU A 169 19.68 8.93 3.40
N ILE A 170 18.87 9.52 2.52
CA ILE A 170 19.07 10.92 2.06
C ILE A 170 18.98 11.90 3.22
N ASN A 171 18.18 11.59 4.24
CA ASN A 171 18.03 12.42 5.43
C ASN A 171 19.09 12.20 6.50
N THR A 172 20.10 11.34 6.27
CA THR A 172 21.20 11.18 7.23
C THR A 172 22.13 12.40 7.25
N GLU A 173 22.72 12.69 8.40
CA GLU A 173 23.70 13.78 8.55
C GLU A 173 24.92 13.59 7.63
N ASN A 174 25.39 12.34 7.48
CA ASN A 174 26.52 12.02 6.59
C ASN A 174 26.18 12.34 5.13
N TYR A 175 24.98 11.99 4.68
CA TYR A 175 24.54 12.30 3.33
C TYR A 175 24.44 13.81 3.09
N HIS A 176 23.83 14.55 4.02
CA HIS A 176 23.73 16.01 3.93
C HIS A 176 25.13 16.69 3.89
N LYS A 177 26.08 16.18 4.65
CA LYS A 177 27.47 16.68 4.68
C LYS A 177 28.31 16.24 3.47
N GLY A 178 27.76 15.40 2.58
CA GLY A 178 28.51 14.83 1.44
C GLY A 178 29.61 13.85 1.85
N LYS A 179 29.54 13.27 3.04
CA LYS A 179 30.47 12.24 3.53
C LYS A 179 30.00 10.86 3.07
N LEU A 180 30.34 10.51 1.84
CA LEU A 180 29.92 9.27 1.20
C LEU A 180 31.11 8.32 1.07
N PHE A 181 30.98 7.12 1.59
CA PHE A 181 32.04 6.09 1.53
C PHE A 181 31.44 4.70 1.34
N THR A 182 32.22 3.77 0.84
CA THR A 182 31.78 2.44 0.40
C THR A 182 31.07 1.61 1.46
N LYS A 183 31.46 1.75 2.73
CA LYS A 183 30.87 1.02 3.88
C LYS A 183 29.77 1.79 4.63
N MET A 184 29.31 2.91 4.10
CA MET A 184 28.35 3.81 4.76
C MET A 184 27.07 3.07 5.18
N LEU A 185 26.65 2.07 4.42
CA LEU A 185 25.40 1.36 4.61
C LEU A 185 25.54 -0.02 5.30
N GLU A 186 26.73 -0.44 5.70
CA GLU A 186 26.93 -1.77 6.36
C GLU A 186 26.07 -1.95 7.61
N ASN A 187 25.87 -0.89 8.40
CA ASN A 187 25.08 -0.91 9.62
C ASN A 187 23.85 0.02 9.54
N PHE A 188 23.50 0.47 8.33
CA PHE A 188 22.34 1.33 8.14
C PHE A 188 21.08 0.49 7.98
N ALA A 189 20.29 0.41 9.05
CA ALA A 189 19.02 -0.29 9.11
C ALA A 189 17.93 0.68 9.62
N PRO A 190 17.37 1.53 8.75
CA PRO A 190 16.33 2.45 9.16
C PRO A 190 15.07 1.69 9.55
N GLU A 191 14.32 2.25 10.52
CA GLU A 191 13.04 1.72 10.94
C GLU A 191 12.01 1.87 9.80
N GLU A 192 11.40 0.75 9.40
CA GLU A 192 10.34 0.75 8.40
C GLU A 192 8.99 0.87 9.09
N LYS A 193 8.27 1.96 8.84
CA LYS A 193 6.93 2.18 9.41
C LYS A 193 5.90 1.31 8.71
N ALA A 194 5.82 0.07 9.12
CA ALA A 194 4.96 -0.93 8.53
C ALA A 194 4.54 -2.01 9.53
N ILE A 195 3.50 -2.75 9.16
CA ILE A 195 3.15 -4.04 9.74
C ILE A 195 3.27 -5.12 8.68
N GLU A 196 3.75 -6.28 9.08
CA GLU A 196 3.91 -7.45 8.21
C GLU A 196 2.85 -8.49 8.54
N VAL A 197 2.21 -9.03 7.53
CA VAL A 197 1.22 -10.10 7.67
C VAL A 197 1.96 -11.43 7.72
N LEU A 198 1.94 -12.09 8.87
CA LEU A 198 2.51 -13.43 9.04
C LEU A 198 1.49 -14.53 8.71
N ASP A 199 0.21 -14.24 8.94
CA ASP A 199 -0.94 -15.06 8.61
C ASP A 199 -2.13 -14.14 8.35
N GLY A 200 -2.81 -14.30 7.23
CA GLY A 200 -3.98 -13.51 6.85
C GLY A 200 -5.30 -13.98 7.50
N GLY A 201 -5.30 -15.08 8.25
CA GLY A 201 -6.51 -15.66 8.79
C GLY A 201 -7.44 -16.22 7.70
N VAL A 202 -8.73 -16.30 8.00
CA VAL A 202 -9.73 -16.76 7.02
C VAL A 202 -9.95 -15.72 5.93
N GLN A 203 -10.17 -14.47 6.33
CA GLN A 203 -10.33 -13.34 5.42
C GLN A 203 -9.98 -12.06 6.14
N SER A 204 -8.92 -11.40 5.71
CA SER A 204 -8.53 -10.06 6.18
C SER A 204 -8.42 -9.12 5.01
N THR A 205 -9.00 -7.93 5.12
CA THR A 205 -8.97 -6.91 4.07
C THR A 205 -8.73 -5.53 4.68
N VAL A 206 -8.07 -4.65 3.92
CA VAL A 206 -8.00 -3.24 4.31
C VAL A 206 -9.33 -2.59 3.98
N GLN A 207 -9.92 -1.91 4.97
CA GLN A 207 -11.19 -1.19 4.83
C GLN A 207 -11.07 0.20 5.43
N ASP A 208 -11.92 1.12 4.98
CA ASP A 208 -12.12 2.42 5.60
C ASP A 208 -13.61 2.66 5.94
N TYR A 209 -13.92 3.84 6.46
CA TYR A 209 -15.30 4.27 6.68
C TYR A 209 -15.78 5.09 5.49
N ARG A 210 -17.06 4.94 5.19
CA ARG A 210 -17.86 5.38 4.05
C ARG A 210 -17.64 4.53 2.80
N GLY A 211 -16.42 4.03 2.53
CA GLY A 211 -16.17 3.27 1.31
C GLY A 211 -16.30 4.11 0.04
N MET A 212 -16.58 3.46 -1.09
CA MET A 212 -16.64 4.03 -2.45
C MET A 212 -18.05 4.58 -2.77
N ILE A 213 -18.49 5.61 -2.05
CA ILE A 213 -19.84 6.15 -2.18
C ILE A 213 -20.01 6.87 -3.53
N GLY A 214 -21.18 6.68 -4.18
CA GLY A 214 -21.58 7.39 -5.39
C GLY A 214 -21.27 6.66 -6.70
N TYR A 215 -20.81 5.40 -6.64
CA TYR A 215 -20.44 4.64 -7.84
C TYR A 215 -21.38 3.47 -8.17
N TRP A 216 -22.55 3.39 -7.54
CA TRP A 216 -23.54 2.36 -7.84
C TRP A 216 -24.00 2.36 -9.30
N THR A 217 -24.10 3.54 -9.90
CA THR A 217 -24.50 3.69 -11.32
C THR A 217 -23.52 3.03 -12.30
N VAL A 218 -22.31 2.73 -11.87
CA VAL A 218 -21.29 2.04 -12.67
C VAL A 218 -20.96 0.64 -12.11
N GLY A 219 -21.84 0.12 -11.25
CA GLY A 219 -21.73 -1.25 -10.74
C GLY A 219 -20.70 -1.44 -9.62
N VAL A 220 -20.28 -0.38 -8.93
CA VAL A 220 -19.35 -0.46 -7.80
C VAL A 220 -20.08 -0.24 -6.49
N PRO A 221 -20.12 -1.28 -5.61
CA PRO A 221 -20.75 -1.16 -4.30
C PRO A 221 -19.91 -0.28 -3.36
N PRO A 222 -20.50 0.21 -2.26
CA PRO A 222 -19.78 1.08 -1.32
C PRO A 222 -18.54 0.45 -0.70
N CYS A 223 -18.52 -0.87 -0.50
CA CYS A 223 -17.48 -1.53 0.27
C CYS A 223 -17.38 -0.93 1.70
N GLY A 224 -16.17 -0.75 2.23
CA GLY A 224 -16.00 -0.21 3.58
C GLY A 224 -16.16 -1.23 4.69
N ALA A 225 -16.05 -0.78 5.93
CA ALA A 225 -16.17 -1.64 7.09
C ALA A 225 -17.60 -2.21 7.22
N MET A 226 -17.73 -3.54 7.42
CA MET A 226 -19.03 -4.21 7.59
C MET A 226 -19.76 -3.74 8.84
N ASP A 227 -19.04 -3.64 9.98
CA ASP A 227 -19.50 -2.96 11.20
C ASP A 227 -18.80 -1.61 11.30
N ASN A 228 -19.38 -0.61 10.65
CA ASN A 228 -18.83 0.73 10.62
C ASN A 228 -18.83 1.43 11.99
N TYR A 229 -19.69 1.01 12.90
CA TYR A 229 -19.76 1.58 14.24
C TYR A 229 -18.53 1.20 15.07
N SER A 230 -18.22 -0.09 15.17
CA SER A 230 -17.02 -0.57 15.86
C SER A 230 -15.74 -0.04 15.23
N PHE A 231 -15.69 0.02 13.89
CA PHE A 231 -14.56 0.57 13.14
C PHE A 231 -14.28 2.03 13.51
N ARG A 232 -15.31 2.88 13.49
CA ARG A 232 -15.19 4.31 13.81
C ARG A 232 -14.81 4.57 15.27
N ILE A 233 -15.35 3.77 16.19
CA ILE A 233 -14.98 3.87 17.62
C ILE A 233 -13.48 3.64 17.79
N GLY A 234 -12.93 2.60 17.20
CA GLY A 234 -11.51 2.31 17.31
C GLY A 234 -10.62 3.41 16.73
N ASN A 235 -10.98 3.95 15.57
CA ASN A 235 -10.28 5.12 15.02
C ASN A 235 -10.36 6.32 15.96
N LYS A 236 -11.51 6.57 16.55
CA LYS A 236 -11.71 7.67 17.50
C LYS A 236 -10.87 7.48 18.77
N LEU A 237 -10.76 6.26 19.30
CA LEU A 237 -9.92 5.93 20.45
C LEU A 237 -8.44 6.21 20.17
N LEU A 238 -7.98 5.99 18.95
CA LEU A 238 -6.61 6.30 18.51
C LEU A 238 -6.38 7.78 18.19
N GLY A 239 -7.45 8.59 18.17
CA GLY A 239 -7.40 9.98 17.71
C GLY A 239 -7.23 10.11 16.19
N ASN A 240 -7.50 9.07 15.44
CA ASN A 240 -7.52 9.08 13.98
C ASN A 240 -8.73 9.83 13.42
N SER A 241 -8.67 10.17 12.12
CA SER A 241 -9.88 10.44 11.34
C SER A 241 -10.75 9.18 11.28
N GLU A 242 -12.08 9.34 11.25
CA GLU A 242 -13.03 8.19 11.24
C GLU A 242 -12.86 7.31 10.01
N ASP A 243 -12.32 7.86 8.92
CA ASP A 243 -12.05 7.21 7.64
C ASP A 243 -10.61 6.67 7.49
N ALA A 244 -9.79 6.75 8.54
CA ALA A 244 -8.46 6.17 8.51
C ALA A 244 -8.54 4.65 8.28
N ALA A 245 -7.82 4.16 7.26
CA ALA A 245 -7.88 2.76 6.88
C ALA A 245 -7.32 1.83 7.97
N GLY A 246 -8.00 0.70 8.17
CA GLY A 246 -7.65 -0.36 9.09
C GLY A 246 -7.85 -1.75 8.48
N ILE A 247 -7.63 -2.80 9.24
CA ILE A 247 -7.84 -4.19 8.79
C ILE A 247 -9.14 -4.71 9.38
N GLU A 248 -10.04 -5.18 8.51
CA GLU A 248 -11.19 -5.99 8.89
C GLU A 248 -10.82 -7.47 8.85
N LEU A 249 -11.06 -8.17 9.96
CA LEU A 249 -10.83 -9.60 10.15
C LEU A 249 -12.17 -10.32 10.21
N THR A 250 -12.28 -11.47 9.56
CA THR A 250 -13.51 -12.26 9.50
C THR A 250 -13.34 -13.60 10.20
N LEU A 251 -14.19 -13.92 11.18
CA LEU A 251 -14.36 -15.18 11.88
C LEU A 251 -13.10 -15.64 12.65
N LYS A 252 -11.99 -15.85 11.97
CA LYS A 252 -10.69 -16.20 12.51
C LYS A 252 -9.67 -15.20 11.97
N GLY A 253 -9.06 -14.44 12.86
CA GLY A 253 -8.00 -13.52 12.53
C GLY A 253 -6.67 -14.24 12.27
N GLY A 254 -5.70 -13.48 11.84
CA GLY A 254 -4.37 -13.94 11.52
C GLY A 254 -3.32 -13.54 12.55
N SER A 255 -2.11 -13.30 12.07
CA SER A 255 -1.01 -12.78 12.89
C SER A 255 -0.22 -11.71 12.14
N TYR A 256 0.20 -10.69 12.88
CA TYR A 256 0.81 -9.48 12.35
C TYR A 256 2.05 -9.11 13.16
N ARG A 257 3.16 -8.80 12.48
CA ARG A 257 4.38 -8.30 13.11
C ARG A 257 4.48 -6.79 12.93
N PHE A 258 4.70 -6.07 14.02
CA PHE A 258 5.01 -4.64 13.95
C PHE A 258 6.50 -4.46 13.58
N ARG A 259 6.80 -3.81 12.45
CA ARG A 259 8.17 -3.46 12.06
C ARG A 259 8.64 -2.15 12.71
N THR A 260 7.71 -1.41 13.31
CA THR A 260 7.90 -0.12 13.99
C THR A 260 7.13 -0.10 15.30
N SER A 261 7.48 0.83 16.19
CA SER A 261 6.63 1.17 17.34
C SER A 261 5.31 1.76 16.85
N ALA A 262 4.19 1.21 17.27
CA ALA A 262 2.88 1.68 16.87
C ALA A 262 1.85 1.57 17.99
N SER A 263 0.92 2.53 18.06
CA SER A 263 -0.29 2.40 18.88
C SER A 263 -1.40 1.80 18.04
N PHE A 264 -2.13 0.84 18.58
CA PHE A 264 -3.25 0.20 17.91
C PHE A 264 -4.45 -0.01 18.83
N CYS A 265 -5.60 -0.26 18.24
CA CYS A 265 -6.83 -0.59 18.93
C CYS A 265 -7.53 -1.75 18.21
N ILE A 266 -8.11 -2.67 18.98
CA ILE A 266 -8.92 -3.77 18.48
C ILE A 266 -10.36 -3.50 18.87
N THR A 267 -11.30 -3.59 17.91
CA THR A 267 -12.73 -3.40 18.13
C THR A 267 -13.56 -4.44 17.38
N GLY A 268 -14.86 -4.53 17.66
CA GLY A 268 -15.74 -5.54 17.09
C GLY A 268 -15.77 -6.82 17.93
N ALA A 269 -15.91 -7.97 17.27
CA ALA A 269 -15.93 -9.28 17.91
C ALA A 269 -14.62 -9.60 18.64
N ASP A 270 -14.68 -10.25 19.78
CA ASP A 270 -13.47 -10.66 20.50
C ASP A 270 -12.89 -11.94 19.88
N MET A 271 -11.69 -11.82 19.33
CA MET A 271 -10.89 -12.91 18.77
C MET A 271 -9.73 -13.31 19.71
N GLU A 272 -9.85 -13.08 21.01
CA GLU A 272 -8.84 -13.39 22.02
C GLU A 272 -7.42 -12.99 21.59
N ALA A 273 -7.26 -11.74 21.20
CA ALA A 273 -5.99 -11.24 20.68
C ALA A 273 -4.90 -11.25 21.75
N THR A 274 -3.68 -11.58 21.32
CA THR A 274 -2.48 -11.55 22.17
C THR A 274 -1.33 -10.84 21.48
N LEU A 275 -0.62 -9.98 22.22
CA LEU A 275 0.64 -9.37 21.80
C LEU A 275 1.79 -10.10 22.50
N ASP A 276 2.59 -10.86 21.74
CA ASP A 276 3.64 -11.77 22.24
C ASP A 276 3.14 -12.70 23.38
N GLY A 277 1.90 -13.20 23.24
CA GLY A 277 1.24 -14.08 24.20
C GLY A 277 0.54 -13.38 25.37
N VAL A 278 0.67 -12.06 25.51
CA VAL A 278 -0.05 -11.28 26.53
C VAL A 278 -1.41 -10.88 25.98
N PRO A 279 -2.54 -11.17 26.69
CA PRO A 279 -3.87 -10.81 26.24
C PRO A 279 -4.03 -9.29 26.02
N VAL A 280 -4.70 -8.93 24.93
CA VAL A 280 -5.01 -7.55 24.56
C VAL A 280 -6.49 -7.28 24.81
N LYS A 281 -6.80 -6.27 25.63
CA LYS A 281 -8.19 -5.83 25.85
C LYS A 281 -8.71 -5.14 24.59
N THR A 282 -9.87 -5.54 24.10
CA THR A 282 -10.62 -4.84 23.04
C THR A 282 -11.04 -3.43 23.50
N TYR A 283 -11.30 -2.54 22.55
CA TYR A 283 -11.69 -1.14 22.79
C TYR A 283 -10.72 -0.38 23.71
N SER A 284 -9.44 -0.73 23.66
CA SER A 284 -8.38 -0.04 24.39
C SER A 284 -7.19 0.26 23.47
N VAL A 285 -6.49 1.35 23.74
CA VAL A 285 -5.27 1.69 23.00
C VAL A 285 -4.10 0.93 23.62
N VAL A 286 -3.40 0.18 22.79
CA VAL A 286 -2.22 -0.61 23.15
C VAL A 286 -1.03 -0.16 22.32
N ASN A 287 0.15 -0.13 22.92
CA ASN A 287 1.39 0.21 22.25
C ASN A 287 2.19 -1.06 21.97
N ALA A 288 2.54 -1.28 20.73
CA ALA A 288 3.46 -2.31 20.31
C ALA A 288 4.87 -1.74 20.09
N ALA A 289 5.88 -2.49 20.53
CA ALA A 289 7.27 -2.25 20.18
C ALA A 289 7.64 -2.91 18.84
N PRO A 290 8.73 -2.48 18.19
CA PRO A 290 9.21 -3.14 16.98
C PRO A 290 9.42 -4.65 17.20
N MET A 291 9.11 -5.45 16.20
CA MET A 291 9.21 -6.92 16.14
C MET A 291 8.17 -7.68 16.99
N GLN A 292 7.34 -7.03 17.78
CA GLN A 292 6.25 -7.71 18.50
C GLN A 292 5.21 -8.28 17.52
N ILE A 293 4.62 -9.41 17.91
CA ILE A 293 3.66 -10.15 17.10
C ILE A 293 2.29 -10.15 17.78
N LEU A 294 1.32 -9.57 17.06
CA LEU A 294 -0.09 -9.62 17.42
C LEU A 294 -0.74 -10.85 16.77
N LYS A 295 -1.38 -11.71 17.57
CA LYS A 295 -2.07 -12.92 17.11
C LYS A 295 -3.53 -12.90 17.52
N PHE A 296 -4.39 -13.38 16.62
CA PHE A 296 -5.81 -13.53 16.82
C PHE A 296 -6.22 -14.99 16.75
N LYS A 297 -7.26 -15.35 17.48
CA LYS A 297 -7.92 -16.66 17.39
C LYS A 297 -9.23 -16.56 16.60
N THR A 298 -10.10 -17.58 16.75
CA THR A 298 -11.46 -17.59 16.23
C THR A 298 -12.37 -16.90 17.24
N CYS A 299 -13.29 -16.02 16.79
CA CYS A 299 -14.30 -15.44 17.67
C CYS A 299 -15.38 -16.48 18.02
N GLU A 300 -15.83 -16.46 19.26
CA GLU A 300 -16.97 -17.26 19.71
C GLU A 300 -18.31 -16.56 19.45
N LYS A 301 -18.32 -15.22 19.52
CA LYS A 301 -19.49 -14.38 19.29
C LYS A 301 -19.16 -13.30 18.28
N GLY A 302 -20.09 -13.02 17.39
CA GLY A 302 -19.88 -12.07 16.30
C GLY A 302 -19.10 -12.66 15.15
N MET A 303 -18.66 -11.81 14.22
CA MET A 303 -18.02 -12.26 12.99
C MET A 303 -16.87 -11.35 12.55
N ARG A 304 -16.89 -10.07 12.91
CA ARG A 304 -15.97 -9.05 12.42
C ARG A 304 -15.19 -8.41 13.55
N THR A 305 -13.89 -8.33 13.37
CA THR A 305 -12.95 -7.64 14.25
C THR A 305 -12.14 -6.65 13.43
N TYR A 306 -11.80 -5.53 14.01
CA TYR A 306 -11.02 -4.48 13.37
C TYR A 306 -9.70 -4.29 14.09
N LEU A 307 -8.60 -4.37 13.36
CA LEU A 307 -7.28 -3.91 13.79
C LEU A 307 -7.04 -2.53 13.21
N LEU A 308 -7.08 -1.53 14.08
CA LEU A 308 -6.88 -0.12 13.74
C LEU A 308 -5.55 0.34 14.30
N ILE A 309 -4.79 1.10 13.51
CA ILE A 309 -3.46 1.57 13.87
C ILE A 309 -3.46 3.09 13.85
N LYS A 310 -2.73 3.70 14.77
CA LYS A 310 -2.61 5.16 14.85
C LYS A 310 -2.05 5.69 13.53
N GLY A 311 -2.81 6.60 12.90
CA GLY A 311 -2.52 7.17 11.60
C GLY A 311 -3.16 6.45 10.43
N GLY A 312 -3.49 5.18 10.57
CA GLY A 312 -4.07 4.36 9.51
C GLY A 312 -3.03 3.71 8.59
N ILE A 313 -3.52 2.92 7.66
CA ILE A 313 -2.73 2.16 6.69
C ILE A 313 -2.61 2.95 5.39
N ASP A 314 -1.38 3.11 4.88
CA ASP A 314 -1.10 3.81 3.62
C ASP A 314 -1.29 2.85 2.43
N VAL A 315 -2.50 2.84 1.89
CA VAL A 315 -2.88 2.15 0.66
C VAL A 315 -3.50 3.14 -0.33
N PRO A 316 -3.58 2.81 -1.63
CA PRO A 316 -4.14 3.70 -2.65
C PRO A 316 -5.54 4.17 -2.31
N VAL A 317 -5.85 5.41 -2.67
CA VAL A 317 -7.21 5.92 -2.72
C VAL A 317 -7.78 5.66 -4.10
N ILE A 318 -8.80 4.81 -4.19
CA ILE A 318 -9.51 4.48 -5.42
C ILE A 318 -10.97 4.86 -5.23
N MET A 319 -11.52 5.65 -6.13
CA MET A 319 -12.91 6.15 -6.03
C MET A 319 -13.22 6.82 -4.67
N GLY A 320 -12.24 7.57 -4.14
CA GLY A 320 -12.36 8.30 -2.88
C GLY A 320 -12.22 7.46 -1.61
N SER A 321 -11.91 6.16 -1.71
CA SER A 321 -11.82 5.21 -0.59
C SER A 321 -10.52 4.41 -0.63
N ARG A 322 -10.09 3.91 0.54
CA ARG A 322 -9.02 2.94 0.74
C ARG A 322 -9.53 1.52 0.95
N SER A 323 -10.83 1.29 0.78
CA SER A 323 -11.44 -0.03 0.96
C SER A 323 -11.09 -1.00 -0.16
N THR A 324 -11.03 -2.28 0.18
CA THR A 324 -10.86 -3.37 -0.77
C THR A 324 -12.22 -3.82 -1.29
N PHE A 325 -12.36 -3.89 -2.62
CA PHE A 325 -13.44 -4.61 -3.29
C PHE A 325 -12.88 -5.91 -3.88
N VAL A 326 -13.06 -7.00 -3.16
CA VAL A 326 -12.42 -8.29 -3.50
C VAL A 326 -12.94 -8.87 -4.82
N ASP A 327 -14.24 -8.79 -5.06
CA ASP A 327 -14.88 -9.33 -6.29
C ASP A 327 -14.45 -8.50 -7.51
N GLY A 328 -14.34 -7.18 -7.36
CA GLY A 328 -13.83 -6.27 -8.39
C GLY A 328 -12.31 -6.29 -8.54
N LYS A 329 -11.56 -6.90 -7.60
CA LYS A 329 -10.09 -7.02 -7.60
C LYS A 329 -9.37 -5.67 -7.61
N PHE A 330 -9.89 -4.66 -6.92
CA PHE A 330 -9.25 -3.34 -6.77
C PHE A 330 -9.47 -2.75 -5.37
N GLY A 331 -8.77 -1.66 -5.09
CA GLY A 331 -8.80 -1.00 -3.79
C GLY A 331 -7.97 -1.70 -2.71
N GLY A 332 -7.86 -1.07 -1.55
CA GLY A 332 -7.10 -1.58 -0.41
C GLY A 332 -5.68 -2.01 -0.75
N HIS A 333 -5.27 -3.16 -0.24
CA HIS A 333 -4.00 -3.79 -0.58
C HIS A 333 -4.20 -4.77 -1.75
N ASN A 334 -3.90 -4.31 -2.98
CA ASN A 334 -3.94 -5.11 -4.21
C ASN A 334 -5.32 -5.71 -4.58
N GLY A 335 -6.43 -5.11 -4.15
CA GLY A 335 -7.76 -5.58 -4.49
C GLY A 335 -8.10 -7.00 -4.02
N ARG A 336 -7.44 -7.49 -2.97
CA ARG A 336 -7.58 -8.86 -2.48
C ARG A 336 -7.46 -8.97 -0.97
N THR A 337 -7.75 -10.14 -0.46
CA THR A 337 -7.44 -10.51 0.93
C THR A 337 -5.94 -10.50 1.20
N LEU A 338 -5.57 -10.13 2.42
CA LEU A 338 -4.19 -10.13 2.89
C LEU A 338 -3.63 -11.55 2.98
N ARG A 339 -2.35 -11.68 2.66
CA ARG A 339 -1.63 -12.96 2.64
C ARG A 339 -0.33 -12.86 3.42
N THR A 340 0.20 -13.99 3.82
CA THR A 340 1.53 -14.08 4.45
C THR A 340 2.58 -13.41 3.57
N GLY A 341 3.38 -12.52 4.16
CA GLY A 341 4.42 -11.74 3.50
C GLY A 341 3.96 -10.36 3.01
N ASP A 342 2.68 -10.03 3.06
CA ASP A 342 2.24 -8.67 2.76
C ASP A 342 2.78 -7.68 3.79
N VAL A 343 3.29 -6.55 3.31
CA VAL A 343 3.80 -5.45 4.14
C VAL A 343 2.90 -4.25 3.95
N LEU A 344 2.22 -3.84 5.00
CA LEU A 344 1.31 -2.70 5.00
C LEU A 344 2.02 -1.51 5.61
N ARG A 345 2.29 -0.49 4.79
CA ARG A 345 2.89 0.76 5.25
C ARG A 345 1.92 1.55 6.11
N LEU A 346 2.48 2.25 7.09
CA LEU A 346 1.74 3.17 7.94
C LEU A 346 2.07 4.61 7.55
N PHE A 347 1.13 5.54 7.74
CA PHE A 347 1.40 6.94 7.49
C PHE A 347 2.48 7.50 8.44
N ASP A 348 3.40 8.30 7.91
CA ASP A 348 4.51 8.89 8.64
C ASP A 348 4.09 9.97 9.64
N ASN A 349 3.17 10.83 9.23
CA ASN A 349 2.72 12.00 9.99
C ASN A 349 1.20 12.08 9.97
N CYS A 350 0.57 11.57 10.98
CA CYS A 350 -0.86 11.77 11.17
C CYS A 350 -1.09 12.83 12.23
N ARG A 351 -1.85 13.85 11.85
CA ARG A 351 -2.47 14.72 12.84
C ARG A 351 -3.44 13.87 13.63
N THR A 352 -3.11 13.57 14.87
CA THR A 352 -4.00 12.86 15.76
C THR A 352 -4.69 13.89 16.66
N ASN A 353 -6.00 13.72 16.82
CA ASN A 353 -6.76 14.48 17.79
C ASN A 353 -6.46 13.95 19.20
N GLU A 354 -6.53 14.80 20.22
CA GLU A 354 -6.51 14.31 21.58
C GLU A 354 -7.68 13.35 21.84
N VAL A 355 -7.37 12.18 22.39
CA VAL A 355 -8.39 11.19 22.74
C VAL A 355 -9.15 11.74 23.94
N LYS A 356 -10.40 12.11 23.73
CA LYS A 356 -11.32 12.36 24.85
C LYS A 356 -11.68 11.03 25.50
N THR A 357 -11.92 11.05 26.81
CA THR A 357 -12.36 9.86 27.56
C THR A 357 -13.51 9.16 26.84
N PHE A 358 -13.37 7.87 26.58
CA PHE A 358 -14.39 7.03 25.98
C PHE A 358 -15.21 6.35 27.09
N ASP A 359 -16.53 6.45 27.01
CA ASP A 359 -17.44 5.82 27.95
C ASP A 359 -17.77 4.39 27.47
N GLU A 360 -17.48 3.39 28.29
CA GLU A 360 -17.69 1.97 27.99
C GLU A 360 -19.14 1.61 27.61
N LYS A 361 -20.13 2.43 28.01
CA LYS A 361 -21.54 2.26 27.59
C LYS A 361 -21.78 2.29 26.08
N TYR A 362 -20.82 2.84 25.33
CA TYR A 362 -20.87 2.88 23.85
C TYR A 362 -20.22 1.66 23.18
N ILE A 363 -19.67 0.72 23.97
CA ILE A 363 -19.18 -0.56 23.43
C ILE A 363 -20.40 -1.41 23.09
N PRO A 364 -20.55 -1.85 21.81
CA PRO A 364 -21.69 -2.68 21.46
C PRO A 364 -21.61 -4.06 22.15
N GLU A 365 -22.71 -4.50 22.72
CA GLU A 365 -22.83 -5.88 23.19
C GLU A 365 -23.02 -6.80 21.97
N ILE A 366 -22.09 -7.71 21.76
CA ILE A 366 -22.16 -8.67 20.65
C ILE A 366 -22.76 -9.97 21.17
N SER A 367 -23.96 -10.31 20.63
CA SER A 367 -24.71 -11.50 20.96
C SER A 367 -24.66 -12.53 19.81
N ILE A 368 -25.05 -13.77 20.12
CA ILE A 368 -25.33 -14.82 19.14
C ILE A 368 -26.79 -14.79 18.67
N GLU A 369 -27.66 -14.10 19.41
CA GLU A 369 -29.08 -13.93 19.09
C GLU A 369 -29.40 -12.44 18.98
N TRP A 370 -30.12 -12.07 17.93
CA TRP A 370 -30.42 -10.67 17.60
C TRP A 370 -31.91 -10.50 17.30
N ILE A 371 -32.47 -9.42 17.78
CA ILE A 371 -33.79 -8.94 17.36
C ILE A 371 -33.56 -7.74 16.44
N ILE A 372 -33.92 -7.88 15.17
CA ILE A 372 -33.70 -6.85 14.15
C ILE A 372 -35.05 -6.24 13.78
N GLY A 373 -35.19 -4.94 14.01
CA GLY A 373 -36.36 -4.19 13.55
C GLY A 373 -36.29 -3.97 12.03
N VAL A 374 -37.40 -4.20 11.33
CA VAL A 374 -37.53 -3.98 9.89
C VAL A 374 -38.66 -3.00 9.60
N ILE A 375 -38.51 -2.23 8.54
CA ILE A 375 -39.55 -1.37 7.96
C ILE A 375 -39.84 -1.81 6.52
N PRO A 376 -41.05 -1.61 6.02
CA PRO A 376 -41.37 -1.89 4.61
C PRO A 376 -40.44 -1.07 3.69
N GLY A 377 -39.96 -1.71 2.61
CA GLY A 377 -39.21 -1.04 1.54
C GLY A 377 -40.13 -0.20 0.64
N PRO A 378 -39.57 0.45 -0.39
CA PRO A 378 -40.34 1.30 -1.31
C PRO A 378 -41.30 0.53 -2.22
N GLN A 379 -41.08 -0.78 -2.41
CA GLN A 379 -41.94 -1.61 -3.24
C GLN A 379 -43.08 -2.19 -2.42
N PRO A 380 -44.33 -2.12 -2.92
CA PRO A 380 -45.51 -2.60 -2.23
C PRO A 380 -45.40 -4.11 -1.99
N THR A 381 -45.44 -4.52 -0.75
CA THR A 381 -45.39 -5.94 -0.36
C THR A 381 -46.59 -6.71 -0.87
N GLU A 382 -47.77 -6.09 -0.95
CA GLU A 382 -49.05 -6.71 -1.40
C GLU A 382 -49.04 -7.07 -2.90
N GLU A 383 -48.17 -6.50 -3.69
CA GLU A 383 -48.00 -6.84 -5.10
C GLU A 383 -47.17 -8.13 -5.29
N TYR A 384 -46.23 -8.40 -4.41
CA TYR A 384 -45.24 -9.47 -4.56
C TYR A 384 -45.41 -10.58 -3.53
N LEU A 385 -45.64 -10.23 -2.27
CA LEU A 385 -45.69 -11.14 -1.13
C LEU A 385 -47.12 -11.23 -0.57
N LYS A 386 -47.58 -12.45 -0.21
CA LYS A 386 -48.88 -12.63 0.46
C LYS A 386 -48.84 -11.91 1.82
N SER A 387 -49.95 -11.25 2.17
CA SER A 387 -50.04 -10.43 3.40
C SER A 387 -49.70 -11.22 4.68
N ASP A 388 -50.07 -12.48 4.74
CA ASP A 388 -49.78 -13.37 5.87
C ASP A 388 -48.27 -13.66 6.02
N TYR A 389 -47.49 -13.55 4.92
CA TYR A 389 -46.06 -13.77 4.97
C TYR A 389 -45.33 -12.69 5.77
N LEU A 390 -45.79 -11.45 5.76
CA LEU A 390 -45.19 -10.38 6.56
C LEU A 390 -45.26 -10.70 8.06
N LYS A 391 -46.37 -11.28 8.51
CA LYS A 391 -46.49 -11.77 9.87
C LYS A 391 -45.54 -12.92 10.13
N THR A 392 -45.50 -13.89 9.24
CA THR A 392 -44.54 -15.00 9.31
C THR A 392 -43.09 -14.50 9.38
N LEU A 393 -42.72 -13.53 8.52
CA LEU A 393 -41.39 -12.94 8.50
C LEU A 393 -40.98 -12.34 9.85
N THR A 394 -41.89 -11.62 10.52
CA THR A 394 -41.57 -10.90 11.74
C THR A 394 -41.70 -11.75 13.01
N GLU A 395 -42.46 -12.83 12.98
CA GLU A 395 -42.70 -13.72 14.14
C GLU A 395 -41.80 -14.99 14.10
N SER A 396 -41.05 -15.21 13.02
CA SER A 396 -40.23 -16.42 12.88
C SER A 396 -38.76 -16.17 13.22
N GLU A 397 -38.09 -17.23 13.65
CA GLU A 397 -36.65 -17.26 13.86
C GLU A 397 -35.92 -17.60 12.57
N TYR A 398 -34.80 -16.95 12.36
CA TYR A 398 -33.92 -17.17 11.22
C TYR A 398 -32.50 -17.53 11.71
N THR A 399 -31.84 -18.43 10.98
CA THR A 399 -30.43 -18.73 11.22
C THR A 399 -29.56 -18.23 10.10
N VAL A 400 -28.37 -17.72 10.43
CA VAL A 400 -27.40 -17.27 9.43
C VAL A 400 -26.83 -18.48 8.70
N ASN A 401 -26.92 -18.45 7.35
CA ASN A 401 -26.36 -19.49 6.51
C ASN A 401 -24.84 -19.34 6.44
N PHE A 402 -24.11 -20.46 6.39
CA PHE A 402 -22.65 -20.47 6.31
C PHE A 402 -22.07 -19.83 5.02
N ASN A 403 -22.86 -19.74 3.94
CA ASN A 403 -22.50 -19.06 2.69
C ASN A 403 -22.67 -17.53 2.75
N SER A 404 -22.80 -16.98 3.95
CA SER A 404 -22.86 -15.53 4.15
C SER A 404 -21.50 -14.88 3.94
N ALA A 405 -21.48 -13.72 3.28
CA ALA A 405 -20.29 -12.97 2.94
C ALA A 405 -20.54 -11.46 3.06
N ARG A 406 -19.58 -10.65 2.69
CA ARG A 406 -19.69 -9.18 2.63
C ARG A 406 -20.72 -8.70 1.59
N THR A 407 -21.02 -9.53 0.56
CA THR A 407 -22.05 -9.28 -0.44
C THR A 407 -23.46 -9.39 0.15
N GLY A 408 -23.65 -10.26 1.15
CA GLY A 408 -24.94 -10.42 1.83
C GLY A 408 -24.92 -11.55 2.85
N ILE A 409 -25.74 -11.37 3.89
CA ILE A 409 -25.97 -12.35 4.95
C ILE A 409 -27.21 -13.14 4.55
N ARG A 410 -27.03 -14.39 4.17
CA ARG A 410 -28.13 -15.32 3.83
C ARG A 410 -28.77 -15.86 5.09
N LEU A 411 -30.09 -15.89 5.09
CA LEU A 411 -30.88 -16.34 6.23
C LEU A 411 -31.64 -17.61 5.87
N ASN A 412 -31.54 -18.64 6.69
CA ASN A 412 -32.36 -19.82 6.63
C ASN A 412 -33.58 -19.60 7.51
N GLY A 413 -34.78 -19.69 6.96
CA GLY A 413 -36.05 -19.46 7.66
C GLY A 413 -37.25 -19.76 6.75
N PRO A 414 -38.43 -19.27 7.07
CA PRO A 414 -39.62 -19.45 6.23
C PRO A 414 -39.39 -18.93 4.80
N ILE A 415 -39.81 -19.75 3.84
CA ILE A 415 -39.72 -19.40 2.41
C ILE A 415 -40.73 -18.28 2.10
N PRO A 416 -40.36 -17.27 1.29
CA PRO A 416 -41.27 -16.22 0.86
C PRO A 416 -42.50 -16.77 0.14
N GLN A 417 -43.66 -16.28 0.50
CA GLN A 417 -44.93 -16.66 -0.14
C GLN A 417 -45.34 -15.62 -1.17
N TRP A 418 -45.13 -15.97 -2.42
CA TRP A 418 -45.34 -15.07 -3.55
C TRP A 418 -46.82 -14.96 -3.93
N VAL A 419 -47.26 -13.78 -4.37
CA VAL A 419 -48.61 -13.51 -4.89
C VAL A 419 -48.76 -14.05 -6.29
N ARG A 420 -47.71 -13.92 -7.12
CA ARG A 420 -47.70 -14.40 -8.50
C ARG A 420 -47.43 -15.91 -8.51
N GLU A 421 -48.39 -16.69 -9.00
CA GLU A 421 -48.26 -18.14 -9.10
C GLU A 421 -47.77 -18.59 -10.49
N ASP A 422 -47.88 -17.72 -11.49
CA ASP A 422 -47.52 -17.95 -12.92
C ASP A 422 -46.08 -17.57 -13.27
N GLY A 423 -45.29 -17.17 -12.27
CA GLY A 423 -43.91 -16.69 -12.41
C GLY A 423 -43.79 -15.18 -12.41
N GLY A 424 -42.54 -14.71 -12.38
CA GLY A 424 -42.17 -13.31 -12.40
C GLY A 424 -42.15 -12.71 -13.80
N GLU A 425 -41.47 -11.59 -13.96
CA GLU A 425 -41.27 -10.98 -15.28
C GLU A 425 -40.49 -11.93 -16.22
N ALA A 426 -40.85 -11.92 -17.49
CA ALA A 426 -40.29 -12.83 -18.52
C ALA A 426 -40.40 -14.34 -18.21
N GLY A 427 -41.37 -14.75 -17.40
CA GLY A 427 -41.57 -16.19 -17.04
C GLY A 427 -40.52 -16.75 -16.08
N LEU A 428 -39.74 -15.89 -15.42
CA LEU A 428 -38.75 -16.25 -14.43
C LEU A 428 -39.40 -16.44 -13.05
N HIS A 429 -38.57 -16.66 -12.02
CA HIS A 429 -39.06 -16.79 -10.62
C HIS A 429 -39.80 -15.52 -10.18
N PRO A 430 -40.88 -15.59 -9.34
CA PRO A 430 -41.64 -14.43 -8.89
C PRO A 430 -40.83 -13.33 -8.22
N SER A 431 -39.65 -13.65 -7.67
CA SER A 431 -38.72 -12.67 -7.13
C SER A 431 -38.04 -11.79 -8.18
N ASN A 432 -38.08 -12.18 -9.46
CA ASN A 432 -37.45 -11.39 -10.52
C ASN A 432 -38.37 -10.26 -10.95
N ILE A 433 -37.91 -9.03 -10.77
CA ILE A 433 -38.56 -7.81 -11.17
C ILE A 433 -37.63 -7.02 -12.08
N HIS A 434 -38.20 -6.13 -12.92
CA HIS A 434 -37.42 -5.38 -13.93
C HIS A 434 -36.36 -4.48 -13.28
N ASP A 435 -36.71 -3.84 -12.20
CA ASP A 435 -35.81 -2.94 -11.47
C ASP A 435 -36.10 -2.99 -9.95
N ASN A 436 -35.05 -2.86 -9.14
CA ASN A 436 -35.17 -2.93 -7.69
C ASN A 436 -34.30 -1.85 -7.04
N ALA A 437 -34.82 -1.21 -6.02
CA ALA A 437 -34.05 -0.28 -5.21
C ALA A 437 -33.17 -1.04 -4.23
N TYR A 438 -31.86 -0.80 -4.31
CA TYR A 438 -30.90 -1.38 -3.36
C TYR A 438 -30.45 -0.35 -2.32
N ALA A 439 -30.37 -0.78 -1.08
CA ALA A 439 -29.77 -0.03 0.01
C ALA A 439 -29.06 -1.00 0.96
N VAL A 440 -28.06 -0.54 1.67
CA VAL A 440 -27.37 -1.32 2.70
C VAL A 440 -27.77 -0.75 4.08
N PRO A 441 -28.32 -1.59 4.98
CA PRO A 441 -28.76 -2.97 4.81
C PRO A 441 -30.24 -3.05 4.32
N THR A 442 -30.50 -3.89 3.34
CA THR A 442 -31.88 -4.21 2.93
C THR A 442 -32.09 -5.71 3.03
N LEU A 443 -33.23 -6.14 3.56
CA LEU A 443 -33.65 -7.52 3.45
C LEU A 443 -34.25 -7.74 2.06
N HIS A 444 -33.51 -8.47 1.23
CA HIS A 444 -33.83 -8.76 -0.15
C HIS A 444 -34.23 -10.24 -0.30
N PHE A 445 -35.20 -10.50 -1.17
CA PHE A 445 -35.66 -11.86 -1.49
C PHE A 445 -35.18 -12.23 -2.89
N THR A 446 -34.32 -13.22 -3.00
CA THR A 446 -33.79 -13.75 -4.27
C THR A 446 -34.14 -15.22 -4.37
N GLY A 447 -35.10 -15.56 -5.28
CA GLY A 447 -35.70 -16.87 -5.23
C GLY A 447 -36.41 -17.09 -3.90
N ASP A 448 -36.19 -18.24 -3.29
CA ASP A 448 -36.72 -18.61 -1.98
C ASP A 448 -35.79 -18.21 -0.81
N GLN A 449 -34.75 -17.40 -1.07
CA GLN A 449 -33.73 -17.02 -0.10
C GLN A 449 -33.94 -15.58 0.39
N SER A 450 -33.96 -15.42 1.71
CA SER A 450 -33.89 -14.11 2.36
C SER A 450 -32.41 -13.70 2.55
N ILE A 451 -32.02 -12.51 2.11
CA ILE A 451 -30.63 -12.02 2.16
C ILE A 451 -30.61 -10.61 2.70
N LEU A 452 -29.87 -10.37 3.78
CA LEU A 452 -29.52 -9.01 4.20
C LEU A 452 -28.32 -8.53 3.39
N LEU A 453 -28.52 -7.51 2.56
CA LEU A 453 -27.46 -6.98 1.71
C LEU A 453 -26.33 -6.38 2.51
N GLY A 454 -25.11 -6.72 2.13
CA GLY A 454 -23.87 -6.21 2.72
C GLY A 454 -23.24 -5.10 1.90
N PRO A 455 -22.16 -4.49 2.40
CA PRO A 455 -21.51 -3.35 1.75
C PRO A 455 -20.86 -3.68 0.39
N ASP A 456 -20.58 -4.95 0.09
CA ASP A 456 -20.10 -5.42 -1.22
C ASP A 456 -21.25 -6.04 -2.05
N GLY A 457 -22.49 -5.78 -1.66
CA GLY A 457 -23.70 -6.30 -2.30
C GLY A 457 -23.95 -5.71 -3.69
N PRO A 458 -25.02 -6.20 -4.36
CA PRO A 458 -25.34 -5.73 -5.70
C PRO A 458 -25.56 -4.21 -5.73
N SER A 459 -25.12 -3.62 -6.82
CA SER A 459 -25.13 -2.19 -7.10
C SER A 459 -25.87 -1.93 -8.42
#